data_82583f65f18dea1b0fa0ae88f1c6807a
#
_entry.id   82583f65f18dea1b0fa0ae88f1c6807a
#
_cell.length_a   1.000
_cell.length_b   1.000
_cell.length_c   1.000
_cell.angle_alpha   90.00
_cell.angle_beta   90.00
_cell.angle_gamma   90.00
#
_symmetry.space_group_name_H-M   'P 1'
#
loop_
_entity.id
_entity.type
_entity.pdbx_description
1 polymer ?
#
loop_
_entity_poly.entity_id
_entity_poly.type
_entity_poly.pdbx_seq_one_letter_code
_entity_poly.pdbx_strand_id
1 'polypeptide(L)'
;AELLLILLAMVQEQGLTTLEEVARFCEPTARRNYHKIVLTEPLPATPGVYIMQDERGRPLYIGKAENLRRRTRDHFLQKQASGARQALELLHHLRVLPTGSEFEALLLEMRLIAQQKPLYNDHGTRSQSYQYVKLTADEYPRLYATPNRLDDGAFYAGPFRKAGLARRLVDCLTSVFPLRT
;
A
#
# COMPACT_ATOMS: atom_id res chain seq x y z
N ALA A 1 -2.60 -33.45 -31.11
CA ALA A 1 -3.90 -34.13 -31.16
C ALA A 1 -4.38 -34.49 -29.75
N GLU A 2 -3.60 -35.17 -28.91
CA GLU A 2 -4.01 -35.57 -27.55
C GLU A 2 -4.35 -34.42 -26.62
N LEU A 3 -3.57 -33.33 -26.63
CA LEU A 3 -3.82 -32.16 -25.80
C LEU A 3 -5.16 -31.47 -26.12
N LEU A 4 -5.55 -31.49 -27.40
CA LEU A 4 -6.85 -30.94 -27.84
C LEU A 4 -8.01 -31.79 -27.35
N LEU A 5 -7.87 -33.12 -27.36
CA LEU A 5 -8.89 -34.03 -26.86
C LEU A 5 -9.08 -33.90 -25.33
N ILE A 6 -8.00 -33.72 -24.59
CA ILE A 6 -8.05 -33.46 -23.14
C ILE A 6 -8.77 -32.14 -22.86
N LEU A 7 -8.42 -31.06 -23.60
CA LEU A 7 -9.08 -29.77 -23.46
C LEU A 7 -10.57 -29.84 -23.78
N LEU A 8 -10.96 -30.55 -24.85
CA LEU A 8 -12.36 -30.74 -25.22
C LEU A 8 -13.13 -31.52 -24.17
N ALA A 9 -12.54 -32.58 -23.59
CA ALA A 9 -13.13 -33.33 -22.50
C ALA A 9 -13.34 -32.46 -21.24
N MET A 10 -12.36 -31.65 -20.87
CA MET A 10 -12.48 -30.71 -19.76
C MET A 10 -13.56 -29.64 -19.99
N VAL A 11 -13.69 -29.12 -21.21
CA VAL A 11 -14.72 -28.16 -21.60
C VAL A 11 -16.10 -28.78 -21.48
N GLN A 12 -16.26 -30.03 -21.92
CA GLN A 12 -17.54 -30.77 -21.83
C GLN A 12 -17.94 -31.07 -20.38
N GLU A 13 -16.97 -31.43 -19.51
CA GLU A 13 -17.23 -31.64 -18.08
C GLU A 13 -17.72 -30.35 -17.38
N GLN A 14 -17.28 -29.18 -17.84
CA GLN A 14 -17.72 -27.89 -17.30
C GLN A 14 -19.04 -27.40 -17.91
N GLY A 15 -19.66 -28.18 -18.82
CA GLY A 15 -20.92 -27.82 -19.46
C GLY A 15 -20.83 -26.65 -20.45
N LEU A 16 -19.61 -26.31 -20.91
CA LEU A 16 -19.36 -25.22 -21.85
C LEU A 16 -19.64 -25.72 -23.27
N THR A 17 -20.51 -25.05 -24.00
CA THR A 17 -20.98 -25.49 -25.32
C THR A 17 -20.57 -24.57 -26.46
N THR A 18 -20.17 -23.34 -26.13
CA THR A 18 -19.77 -22.33 -27.14
C THR A 18 -18.33 -21.88 -26.96
N LEU A 19 -17.72 -21.44 -28.05
CA LEU A 19 -16.34 -20.92 -28.04
C LEU A 19 -16.24 -19.64 -27.16
N GLU A 20 -17.30 -18.87 -27.09
CA GLU A 20 -17.37 -17.67 -26.27
C GLU A 20 -17.44 -18.01 -24.77
N GLU A 21 -18.15 -19.07 -24.38
CA GLU A 21 -18.19 -19.58 -23.01
C GLU A 21 -16.82 -20.12 -22.59
N VAL A 22 -16.16 -20.87 -23.47
CA VAL A 22 -14.80 -21.37 -23.25
C VAL A 22 -13.81 -20.23 -23.11
N ALA A 23 -13.86 -19.23 -23.99
CA ALA A 23 -13.01 -18.06 -23.91
C ALA A 23 -13.22 -17.30 -22.60
N ARG A 24 -14.48 -17.11 -22.17
CA ARG A 24 -14.84 -16.47 -20.91
C ARG A 24 -14.39 -17.28 -19.69
N PHE A 25 -14.47 -18.62 -19.76
CA PHE A 25 -14.00 -19.53 -18.71
C PHE A 25 -12.47 -19.55 -18.62
N CYS A 26 -11.79 -19.50 -19.77
CA CYS A 26 -10.33 -19.43 -19.86
C CYS A 26 -9.79 -18.03 -19.57
N GLU A 27 -10.62 -16.99 -19.56
CA GLU A 27 -10.19 -15.68 -19.09
C GLU A 27 -9.79 -15.78 -17.62
N PRO A 28 -8.50 -15.64 -17.29
CA PRO A 28 -8.05 -15.73 -15.91
C PRO A 28 -8.70 -14.60 -15.13
N THR A 29 -9.69 -14.89 -14.29
CA THR A 29 -10.32 -13.93 -13.38
C THR A 29 -9.32 -13.18 -12.49
N ALA A 30 -8.07 -13.67 -12.41
CA ALA A 30 -6.96 -13.08 -11.68
C ALA A 30 -6.01 -12.20 -12.54
N ARG A 31 -6.19 -12.14 -13.88
CA ARG A 31 -5.19 -11.53 -14.78
C ARG A 31 -5.76 -10.54 -15.79
N ARG A 32 -6.85 -9.85 -15.45
CA ARG A 32 -7.48 -8.86 -16.34
C ARG A 32 -6.51 -7.83 -16.93
N ASN A 33 -5.40 -7.54 -16.24
CA ASN A 33 -4.38 -6.57 -16.63
C ASN A 33 -3.03 -7.18 -17.03
N TYR A 34 -2.98 -8.51 -17.28
CA TYR A 34 -1.72 -9.19 -17.58
C TYR A 34 -1.04 -8.65 -18.87
N HIS A 35 -1.82 -8.21 -19.86
CA HIS A 35 -1.29 -7.60 -21.08
C HIS A 35 -0.44 -6.35 -20.80
N LYS A 36 -0.69 -5.65 -19.69
CA LYS A 36 0.09 -4.47 -19.29
C LYS A 36 1.46 -4.82 -18.67
N ILE A 37 1.78 -6.10 -18.47
CA ILE A 37 3.08 -6.55 -17.93
C ILE A 37 4.25 -6.12 -18.84
N VAL A 38 3.99 -5.94 -20.13
CA VAL A 38 4.96 -5.42 -21.11
C VAL A 38 5.55 -4.08 -20.68
N LEU A 39 4.78 -3.26 -19.95
CA LEU A 39 5.26 -1.99 -19.38
C LEU A 39 6.41 -2.18 -18.38
N THR A 40 6.62 -3.38 -17.87
CA THR A 40 7.68 -3.67 -16.89
C THR A 40 8.98 -4.16 -17.55
N GLU A 41 8.98 -4.53 -18.82
CA GLU A 41 10.14 -5.09 -19.51
C GLU A 41 11.32 -4.10 -19.65
N PRO A 42 11.08 -2.82 -20.03
CA PRO A 42 12.17 -1.85 -20.18
C PRO A 42 12.70 -1.31 -18.85
N LEU A 43 12.12 -1.71 -17.70
CA LEU A 43 12.46 -1.13 -16.42
C LEU A 43 13.81 -1.64 -15.89
N PRO A 44 14.59 -0.78 -15.19
CA PRO A 44 15.84 -1.18 -14.59
C PRO A 44 15.65 -2.13 -13.40
N ALA A 45 16.64 -2.98 -13.14
CA ALA A 45 16.67 -3.88 -11.99
C ALA A 45 17.38 -3.22 -10.78
N THR A 46 17.17 -1.92 -10.57
CA THR A 46 17.78 -1.09 -9.52
C THR A 46 16.74 -0.66 -8.51
N PRO A 47 17.18 -0.20 -7.31
CA PRO A 47 16.30 0.48 -6.37
C PRO A 47 15.66 1.73 -6.97
N GLY A 48 14.50 2.10 -6.48
CA GLY A 48 13.82 3.31 -6.92
C GLY A 48 12.34 3.38 -6.56
N VAL A 49 11.69 4.38 -7.13
CA VAL A 49 10.25 4.63 -6.97
C VAL A 49 9.55 4.43 -8.31
N TYR A 50 8.40 3.76 -8.28
CA TYR A 50 7.51 3.62 -9.43
C TYR A 50 6.20 4.36 -9.19
N ILE A 51 5.66 4.94 -10.26
CA ILE A 51 4.44 5.75 -10.26
C ILE A 51 3.51 5.16 -11.30
N MET A 52 2.38 4.64 -10.85
CA MET A 52 1.29 4.19 -11.71
C MET A 52 0.42 5.40 -12.04
N GLN A 53 0.15 5.63 -13.33
CA GLN A 53 -0.60 6.78 -13.81
C GLN A 53 -1.75 6.36 -14.71
N ASP A 54 -2.83 7.14 -14.70
CA ASP A 54 -3.94 6.97 -15.64
C ASP A 54 -3.60 7.52 -17.04
N GLU A 55 -4.58 7.47 -17.95
CA GLU A 55 -4.48 7.99 -19.32
C GLU A 55 -4.10 9.48 -19.37
N ARG A 56 -4.51 10.25 -18.37
CA ARG A 56 -4.26 11.70 -18.26
C ARG A 56 -2.95 12.01 -17.52
N GLY A 57 -2.16 11.00 -17.15
CA GLY A 57 -0.92 11.16 -16.40
C GLY A 57 -1.10 11.46 -14.90
N ARG A 58 -2.32 11.32 -14.36
CA ARG A 58 -2.57 11.54 -12.94
C ARG A 58 -2.05 10.36 -12.12
N PRO A 59 -1.36 10.59 -11.01
CA PRO A 59 -0.81 9.52 -10.19
C PRO A 59 -1.93 8.74 -9.50
N LEU A 60 -1.98 7.43 -9.75
CA LEU A 60 -2.89 6.49 -9.12
C LEU A 60 -2.28 5.85 -7.88
N TYR A 61 -1.02 5.45 -8.00
CA TYR A 61 -0.28 4.77 -6.94
C TYR A 61 1.22 5.05 -7.08
N ILE A 62 1.89 5.28 -5.96
CA ILE A 62 3.34 5.46 -5.85
C ILE A 62 3.87 4.40 -4.89
N GLY A 63 4.98 3.75 -5.24
CA GLY A 63 5.60 2.76 -4.38
C GLY A 63 7.10 2.66 -4.58
N LYS A 64 7.82 2.30 -3.52
CA LYS A 64 9.25 2.00 -3.56
C LYS A 64 9.53 0.56 -3.94
N ALA A 65 10.71 0.30 -4.47
CA ALA A 65 11.22 -1.04 -4.78
C ALA A 65 12.73 -1.10 -4.58
N GLU A 66 13.24 -2.24 -4.11
CA GLU A 66 14.66 -2.61 -4.18
C GLU A 66 15.07 -2.97 -5.61
N ASN A 67 14.13 -3.51 -6.37
CA ASN A 67 14.27 -3.85 -7.78
C ASN A 67 12.97 -3.45 -8.49
N LEU A 68 13.04 -2.37 -9.25
CA LEU A 68 11.88 -1.78 -9.93
C LEU A 68 11.20 -2.79 -10.88
N ARG A 69 11.99 -3.49 -11.73
CA ARG A 69 11.44 -4.47 -12.68
C ARG A 69 10.71 -5.61 -11.97
N ARG A 70 11.34 -6.22 -10.97
CA ARG A 70 10.75 -7.34 -10.22
C ARG A 70 9.47 -6.89 -9.49
N ARG A 71 9.54 -5.80 -8.74
CA ARG A 71 8.42 -5.33 -7.91
C ARG A 71 7.20 -4.92 -8.73
N THR A 72 7.42 -4.20 -9.83
CA THR A 72 6.33 -3.79 -10.72
C THR A 72 5.71 -5.00 -11.43
N ARG A 73 6.52 -5.98 -11.85
CA ARG A 73 6.04 -7.23 -12.44
C ARG A 73 5.20 -8.05 -11.45
N ASP A 74 5.61 -8.10 -10.18
CA ASP A 74 4.88 -8.81 -9.13
C ASP A 74 3.47 -8.28 -8.93
N HIS A 75 3.21 -7.00 -9.18
CA HIS A 75 1.87 -6.42 -9.14
C HIS A 75 0.91 -7.07 -10.15
N PHE A 76 1.39 -7.54 -11.29
CA PHE A 76 0.58 -8.21 -12.30
C PHE A 76 0.44 -9.71 -12.06
N LEU A 77 1.36 -10.32 -11.31
CA LEU A 77 1.42 -11.78 -11.09
C LEU A 77 0.72 -12.23 -9.81
N GLN A 78 0.72 -11.39 -8.78
CA GLN A 78 0.22 -11.77 -7.44
C GLN A 78 -1.14 -11.15 -7.15
N LYS A 79 -1.94 -11.82 -6.28
CA LYS A 79 -3.14 -11.25 -5.66
C LYS A 79 -2.70 -10.19 -4.64
N GLN A 80 -2.67 -8.94 -5.06
CA GLN A 80 -2.23 -7.82 -4.22
C GLN A 80 -3.33 -7.32 -3.28
N ALA A 81 -2.92 -6.70 -2.17
CA ALA A 81 -3.82 -5.96 -1.29
C ALA A 81 -4.34 -4.65 -1.96
N SER A 82 -5.50 -4.23 -1.56
CA SER A 82 -6.44 -3.28 -2.12
C SER A 82 -5.98 -2.12 -3.04
N GLY A 83 -5.04 -1.27 -2.62
CA GLY A 83 -4.76 0.00 -3.34
C GLY A 83 -4.02 -0.18 -4.68
N ALA A 84 -2.91 -0.95 -4.68
CA ALA A 84 -2.14 -1.20 -5.91
C ALA A 84 -2.96 -1.97 -6.96
N ARG A 85 -3.88 -2.85 -6.53
CA ARG A 85 -4.78 -3.58 -7.43
C ARG A 85 -5.76 -2.65 -8.14
N GLN A 86 -6.37 -1.72 -7.42
CA GLN A 86 -7.28 -0.73 -8.00
C GLN A 86 -6.54 0.18 -8.99
N ALA A 87 -5.31 0.59 -8.64
CA ALA A 87 -4.46 1.36 -9.54
C ALA A 87 -4.13 0.61 -10.84
N LEU A 88 -3.94 -0.73 -10.79
CA LEU A 88 -3.68 -1.54 -11.99
C LEU A 88 -4.84 -1.55 -12.99
N GLU A 89 -6.08 -1.47 -12.52
CA GLU A 89 -7.25 -1.44 -13.40
C GLU A 89 -7.26 -0.20 -14.31
N LEU A 90 -6.87 0.95 -13.73
CA LEU A 90 -6.82 2.24 -14.41
C LEU A 90 -5.43 2.60 -14.95
N LEU A 91 -4.44 1.69 -14.83
CA LEU A 91 -3.08 1.93 -15.26
C LEU A 91 -2.99 2.09 -16.77
N HIS A 92 -2.46 3.22 -17.23
CA HIS A 92 -2.07 3.49 -18.62
C HIS A 92 -0.56 3.72 -18.76
N HIS A 93 0.06 4.42 -17.81
CA HIS A 93 1.47 4.74 -17.85
C HIS A 93 2.17 4.28 -16.55
N LEU A 94 3.37 3.73 -16.70
CA LEU A 94 4.24 3.33 -15.60
C LEU A 94 5.54 4.14 -15.69
N ARG A 95 5.68 5.10 -14.80
CA ARG A 95 6.90 5.92 -14.69
C ARG A 95 7.76 5.39 -13.56
N VAL A 96 9.08 5.38 -13.75
CA VAL A 96 10.04 4.99 -12.72
C VAL A 96 11.09 6.05 -12.49
N LEU A 97 11.58 6.15 -11.27
CA LEU A 97 12.65 7.02 -10.82
C LEU A 97 13.69 6.14 -10.11
N PRO A 98 14.75 5.69 -10.81
CA PRO A 98 15.81 4.93 -10.18
C PRO A 98 16.55 5.76 -9.13
N THR A 99 17.02 5.11 -8.07
CA THR A 99 17.80 5.70 -6.99
C THR A 99 19.06 4.90 -6.71
N GLY A 100 20.01 5.50 -6.01
CA GLY A 100 21.27 4.84 -5.65
C GLY A 100 21.12 3.82 -4.51
N SER A 101 20.05 3.91 -3.71
CA SER A 101 19.81 3.04 -2.56
C SER A 101 18.32 2.89 -2.25
N GLU A 102 17.97 1.84 -1.47
CA GLU A 102 16.61 1.66 -0.96
C GLU A 102 16.19 2.77 0.00
N PHE A 103 17.13 3.29 0.78
CA PHE A 103 16.86 4.40 1.69
C PHE A 103 16.50 5.68 0.95
N GLU A 104 17.19 5.98 -0.14
CA GLU A 104 16.88 7.10 -1.01
C GLU A 104 15.50 6.90 -1.68
N ALA A 105 15.19 5.67 -2.13
CA ALA A 105 13.87 5.34 -2.66
C ALA A 105 12.76 5.57 -1.64
N LEU A 106 13.00 5.21 -0.35
CA LEU A 106 12.03 5.44 0.73
C LEU A 106 11.75 6.93 0.94
N LEU A 107 12.79 7.76 1.01
CA LEU A 107 12.63 9.21 1.19
C LEU A 107 11.92 9.84 -0.01
N LEU A 108 12.26 9.41 -1.22
CA LEU A 108 11.64 9.89 -2.46
C LEU A 108 10.16 9.49 -2.53
N GLU A 109 9.81 8.24 -2.19
CA GLU A 109 8.42 7.75 -2.12
C GLU A 109 7.60 8.63 -1.18
N MET A 110 8.06 8.82 0.06
CA MET A 110 7.37 9.65 1.06
C MET A 110 7.14 11.08 0.56
N ARG A 111 8.15 11.69 -0.06
CA ARG A 111 8.06 13.04 -0.63
C ARG A 111 7.03 13.11 -1.76
N LEU A 112 7.07 12.15 -2.69
CA LEU A 112 6.17 12.12 -3.84
C LEU A 112 4.73 11.87 -3.42
N ILE A 113 4.48 10.97 -2.46
CA ILE A 113 3.13 10.72 -1.91
C ILE A 113 2.58 11.99 -1.26
N ALA A 114 3.40 12.70 -0.47
CA ALA A 114 2.98 13.94 0.19
C ALA A 114 2.65 15.06 -0.82
N GLN A 115 3.43 15.17 -1.90
CA GLN A 115 3.25 16.20 -2.93
C GLN A 115 2.10 15.90 -3.89
N GLN A 116 2.02 14.65 -4.38
CA GLN A 116 1.11 14.29 -5.48
C GLN A 116 -0.22 13.69 -4.99
N LYS A 117 -0.31 13.25 -3.73
CA LYS A 117 -1.51 12.69 -3.09
C LYS A 117 -2.23 11.66 -3.99
N PRO A 118 -1.56 10.57 -4.39
CA PRO A 118 -2.11 9.62 -5.34
C PRO A 118 -3.34 8.92 -4.78
N LEU A 119 -4.31 8.60 -5.65
CA LEU A 119 -5.65 8.17 -5.30
C LEU A 119 -5.69 6.89 -4.46
N TYR A 120 -4.78 5.95 -4.71
CA TYR A 120 -4.79 4.62 -4.10
C TYR A 120 -3.65 4.37 -3.09
N ASN A 121 -2.95 5.41 -2.64
CA ASN A 121 -1.96 5.31 -1.56
C ASN A 121 -2.58 5.51 -0.17
N ASP A 122 -3.79 4.97 0.07
CA ASP A 122 -4.51 5.12 1.35
C ASP A 122 -3.68 4.74 2.58
N HIS A 123 -2.69 3.83 2.41
CA HIS A 123 -1.78 3.43 3.48
C HIS A 123 -0.62 4.41 3.70
N GLY A 124 -0.36 5.31 2.73
CA GLY A 124 0.67 6.35 2.84
C GLY A 124 0.11 7.71 3.26
N THR A 125 -1.19 7.95 3.02
CA THR A 125 -1.90 9.15 3.48
C THR A 125 -2.56 8.97 4.85
N ARG A 126 -2.68 7.75 5.37
CA ARG A 126 -2.75 7.60 6.82
C ARG A 126 -1.42 8.15 7.33
N SER A 127 -1.40 9.44 7.66
CA SER A 127 -0.42 9.98 8.58
C SER A 127 -0.29 8.90 9.66
N GLN A 128 0.91 8.31 9.78
CA GLN A 128 1.16 7.48 10.95
C GLN A 128 0.82 8.43 12.09
N SER A 129 -0.36 8.31 12.64
CA SER A 129 -0.81 9.17 13.72
C SER A 129 0.07 8.75 14.89
N TYR A 130 1.22 9.44 14.97
CA TYR A 130 2.04 9.32 16.15
C TYR A 130 1.14 9.62 17.34
N GLN A 131 1.24 8.80 18.35
CA GLN A 131 0.54 9.03 19.59
C GLN A 131 1.52 9.57 20.60
N TYR A 132 1.08 10.48 21.41
CA TYR A 132 1.79 11.00 22.57
C TYR A 132 1.04 10.60 23.81
N VAL A 133 1.75 10.36 24.88
CA VAL A 133 1.17 10.30 26.22
C VAL A 133 1.27 11.71 26.79
N LYS A 134 0.14 12.33 27.08
CA LYS A 134 0.03 13.68 27.63
C LYS A 134 -0.29 13.60 29.11
N LEU A 135 0.51 14.31 29.90
CA LEU A 135 0.18 14.65 31.30
C LEU A 135 -0.19 16.12 31.33
N THR A 136 -1.43 16.43 31.71
CA THR A 136 -1.91 17.83 31.77
C THR A 136 -1.23 18.58 32.90
N ALA A 137 -1.11 19.91 32.75
CA ALA A 137 -0.52 20.81 33.74
C ALA A 137 -1.54 21.39 34.72
N ASP A 138 -2.73 20.79 34.79
CA ASP A 138 -3.84 21.24 35.67
C ASP A 138 -3.53 20.92 37.14
N GLU A 139 -4.29 21.52 38.04
CA GLU A 139 -4.26 21.22 39.50
C GLU A 139 -4.51 19.73 39.77
N TYR A 140 -5.34 19.08 38.93
CA TYR A 140 -5.61 17.64 38.98
C TYR A 140 -5.15 16.98 37.69
N PRO A 141 -3.84 16.63 37.54
CA PRO A 141 -3.26 16.15 36.32
C PRO A 141 -3.95 14.91 35.79
N ARG A 142 -4.19 14.89 34.47
CA ARG A 142 -4.74 13.74 33.73
C ARG A 142 -3.68 13.16 32.79
N LEU A 143 -3.68 11.83 32.71
CA LEU A 143 -2.78 11.09 31.83
C LEU A 143 -3.59 10.38 30.75
N TYR A 144 -3.35 10.70 29.48
CA TYR A 144 -4.05 10.05 28.36
C TYR A 144 -3.22 10.06 27.07
N ALA A 145 -3.57 9.15 26.13
CA ALA A 145 -2.95 9.10 24.82
C ALA A 145 -3.66 10.06 23.84
N THR A 146 -2.89 10.85 23.09
CA THR A 146 -3.40 11.80 22.11
C THR A 146 -2.55 11.80 20.83
N PRO A 147 -3.15 11.95 19.63
CA PRO A 147 -2.39 12.15 18.40
C PRO A 147 -1.81 13.57 18.27
N ASN A 148 -2.33 14.54 19.03
CA ASN A 148 -1.99 15.95 18.89
C ASN A 148 -1.00 16.37 19.99
N ARG A 149 0.10 16.98 19.60
CA ARG A 149 0.99 17.71 20.50
C ARG A 149 0.67 19.20 20.38
N LEU A 150 0.27 19.79 21.49
CA LEU A 150 -0.05 21.22 21.60
C LEU A 150 1.02 21.92 22.44
N ASP A 151 1.15 23.22 22.27
CA ASP A 151 2.00 24.06 23.12
C ASP A 151 1.13 24.66 24.25
N ASP A 152 0.74 23.81 25.18
CA ASP A 152 -0.21 24.10 26.26
C ASP A 152 0.38 23.92 27.66
N GLY A 153 1.72 23.89 27.75
CA GLY A 153 2.44 23.71 29.01
C GLY A 153 2.37 22.28 29.58
N ALA A 154 1.62 21.35 28.95
CA ALA A 154 1.55 19.97 29.38
C ALA A 154 2.82 19.19 29.02
N PHE A 155 3.10 18.11 29.76
CA PHE A 155 4.19 17.21 29.42
C PHE A 155 3.73 16.18 28.38
N TYR A 156 4.57 15.96 27.33
CA TYR A 156 4.31 15.00 26.26
C TYR A 156 5.46 14.01 26.13
N ALA A 157 5.18 12.73 26.34
CA ALA A 157 6.09 11.63 26.07
C ALA A 157 5.78 11.01 24.69
N GLY A 158 6.77 10.72 23.90
CA GLY A 158 6.64 10.16 22.54
C GLY A 158 7.47 10.93 21.52
N PRO A 159 7.30 10.69 20.21
CA PRO A 159 6.14 10.04 19.56
C PRO A 159 6.16 8.50 19.57
N PHE A 160 5.02 7.88 19.76
CA PHE A 160 4.83 6.43 19.65
C PHE A 160 4.20 6.07 18.31
N ARG A 161 4.82 5.16 17.55
CA ARG A 161 4.32 4.72 16.23
C ARG A 161 3.02 3.91 16.28
N LYS A 162 2.72 3.26 17.39
CA LYS A 162 1.56 2.41 17.57
C LYS A 162 0.68 2.97 18.68
N ALA A 163 -0.56 3.28 18.36
CA ALA A 163 -1.54 3.77 19.33
C ALA A 163 -1.71 2.83 20.55
N GLY A 164 -1.65 1.52 20.31
CA GLY A 164 -1.72 0.52 21.38
C GLY A 164 -0.55 0.60 22.36
N LEU A 165 0.65 1.06 21.93
CA LEU A 165 1.78 1.21 22.86
C LEU A 165 1.58 2.41 23.78
N ALA A 166 1.13 3.54 23.25
CA ALA A 166 0.83 4.72 24.07
C ALA A 166 -0.26 4.44 25.09
N ARG A 167 -1.33 3.72 24.70
CA ARG A 167 -2.41 3.32 25.62
C ARG A 167 -1.90 2.38 26.72
N ARG A 168 -1.14 1.34 26.38
CA ARG A 168 -0.55 0.43 27.37
C ARG A 168 0.34 1.17 28.36
N LEU A 169 1.08 2.18 27.91
CA LEU A 169 1.90 3.00 28.81
C LEU A 169 1.02 3.81 29.77
N VAL A 170 -0.09 4.39 29.29
CA VAL A 170 -1.08 5.06 30.15
C VAL A 170 -1.64 4.07 31.18
N ASP A 171 -2.11 2.89 30.75
CA ASP A 171 -2.68 1.86 31.62
C ASP A 171 -1.68 1.41 32.69
N CYS A 172 -0.41 1.21 32.31
CA CYS A 172 0.66 0.84 33.22
C CYS A 172 0.93 1.95 34.26
N LEU A 173 1.04 3.19 33.82
CA LEU A 173 1.31 4.31 34.73
C LEU A 173 0.15 4.58 35.68
N THR A 174 -1.10 4.47 35.23
CA THR A 174 -2.28 4.65 36.08
C THR A 174 -2.52 3.49 37.05
N SER A 175 -1.98 2.29 36.77
CA SER A 175 -2.00 1.17 37.71
C SER A 175 -1.01 1.34 38.88
N VAL A 176 0.07 2.10 38.68
CA VAL A 176 1.10 2.34 39.69
C VAL A 176 0.89 3.66 40.44
N PHE A 177 0.44 4.68 39.72
CA PHE A 177 0.21 6.02 40.24
C PHE A 177 -1.27 6.36 40.23
N PRO A 178 -1.83 6.99 41.29
CA PRO A 178 -3.25 7.39 41.35
C PRO A 178 -3.51 8.61 40.44
N LEU A 179 -3.26 8.47 39.14
CA LEU A 179 -3.50 9.49 38.13
C LEU A 179 -4.91 9.32 37.54
N ARG A 180 -5.55 10.44 37.18
CA ARG A 180 -6.82 10.42 36.46
C ARG A 180 -6.55 10.18 34.96
N THR A 181 -7.41 9.39 34.31
CA THR A 181 -7.42 9.19 32.86
C THR A 181 -8.46 10.04 32.17
#